data_6544d050a3f0dde0fdf757dda6aed0b0
#
_entry.id   6544d050a3f0dde0fdf757dda6aed0b0
#
_cell.length_a   1.000
_cell.length_b   1.000
_cell.length_c   1.000
_cell.angle_alpha   90.00
_cell.angle_beta   90.00
_cell.angle_gamma   90.00
#
_symmetry.space_group_name_H-M   'P 1'
#
loop_
_entity.id
_entity.type
_entity.pdbx_description
1 polymer ?
#
loop_
_entity_poly.entity_id
_entity_poly.type
_entity_poly.pdbx_seq_one_letter_code
_entity_poly.pdbx_strand_id
1 'polypeptide(L)'
;MRAILMSSRVQMKQSIARPMFRFCIFISPILSGILLGMIYQNRSIKDFILYAFIGAGISTFWGSICFSSASDMDREKWMGTMPMIFTSPIGFENIIFGKILGNTFWGMFSFGLNMLTVKTLFNINIVFSNFLYFILITLLMIISMIAVGFMMAGLFTLSRKISVLMNVIDYPIIM
;
A
#
# COMPACT_ATOMS: atom_id res chain seq x y z
N MET A 1 12.62 13.05 -14.70
CA MET A 1 12.76 11.60 -14.51
C MET A 1 13.80 11.19 -13.45
N ARG A 2 15.04 11.64 -13.50
CA ARG A 2 16.07 11.28 -12.48
C ARG A 2 15.65 11.64 -11.05
N ALA A 3 15.00 12.77 -10.84
CA ALA A 3 14.53 13.22 -9.53
C ALA A 3 13.47 12.29 -8.92
N ILE A 4 12.50 11.87 -9.70
CA ILE A 4 11.44 10.93 -9.27
C ILE A 4 12.05 9.59 -8.85
N LEU A 5 12.98 9.05 -9.65
CA LEU A 5 13.66 7.80 -9.33
C LEU A 5 14.53 7.90 -8.06
N MET A 6 15.22 9.04 -7.88
CA MET A 6 15.99 9.26 -6.66
C MET A 6 15.09 9.39 -5.43
N SER A 7 14.00 10.16 -5.53
CA SER A 7 13.02 10.31 -4.45
C SER A 7 12.40 8.95 -4.08
N SER A 8 12.03 8.13 -5.08
CA SER A 8 11.52 6.78 -4.86
C SER A 8 12.53 5.88 -4.14
N ARG A 9 13.79 5.87 -4.56
CA ARG A 9 14.85 5.07 -3.90
C ARG A 9 15.10 5.50 -2.45
N VAL A 10 15.14 6.80 -2.21
CA VAL A 10 15.30 7.34 -0.85
C VAL A 10 14.11 6.93 0.02
N GLN A 11 12.90 7.06 -0.52
CA GLN A 11 11.68 6.65 0.16
C GLN A 11 11.67 5.17 0.51
N MET A 12 12.04 4.29 -0.43
CA MET A 12 12.11 2.85 -0.19
C MET A 12 13.06 2.51 0.97
N LYS A 13 14.24 3.14 1.02
CA LYS A 13 15.19 2.94 2.11
C LYS A 13 14.66 3.49 3.45
N GLN A 14 14.05 4.66 3.44
CA GLN A 14 13.48 5.28 4.63
C GLN A 14 12.29 4.47 5.18
N SER A 15 11.46 3.91 4.32
CA SER A 15 10.31 3.10 4.71
C SER A 15 10.74 1.83 5.40
N ILE A 16 11.70 1.09 4.83
CA ILE A 16 12.18 -0.16 5.43
C ILE A 16 13.02 0.06 6.70
N ALA A 17 13.59 1.24 6.90
CA ALA A 17 14.31 1.57 8.12
C ALA A 17 13.37 1.66 9.34
N ARG A 18 12.07 1.86 9.14
CA ARG A 18 11.07 1.97 10.21
C ARG A 18 10.60 0.59 10.67
N PRO A 19 10.71 0.26 11.98
CA PRO A 19 10.27 -1.05 12.47
C PRO A 19 8.77 -1.28 12.29
N MET A 20 7.94 -0.25 12.52
CA MET A 20 6.49 -0.33 12.33
C MET A 20 6.10 -0.63 10.87
N PHE A 21 6.79 -0.01 9.92
CA PHE A 21 6.55 -0.22 8.49
C PHE A 21 6.96 -1.64 8.05
N ARG A 22 8.09 -2.14 8.58
CA ARG A 22 8.48 -3.55 8.36
C ARG A 22 7.43 -4.52 8.87
N PHE A 23 6.89 -4.27 10.07
CA PHE A 23 5.81 -5.08 10.61
C PHE A 23 4.59 -5.09 9.67
N CYS A 24 4.15 -3.93 9.22
CA CYS A 24 3.01 -3.81 8.31
C CYS A 24 3.21 -4.50 6.96
N ILE A 25 4.44 -4.47 6.41
CA ILE A 25 4.71 -5.06 5.09
C ILE A 25 4.91 -6.57 5.16
N PHE A 26 5.56 -7.09 6.20
CA PHE A 26 5.92 -8.51 6.28
C PHE A 26 4.91 -9.31 7.11
N ILE A 27 4.56 -8.84 8.29
CA ILE A 27 3.78 -9.61 9.25
C ILE A 27 2.27 -9.44 9.02
N SER A 28 1.80 -8.23 8.75
CA SER A 28 0.37 -7.98 8.55
C SER A 28 -0.25 -8.79 7.40
N PRO A 29 0.36 -8.91 6.20
CA PRO A 29 -0.22 -9.72 5.13
C PRO A 29 -0.22 -11.22 5.43
N ILE A 30 0.77 -11.70 6.19
CA ILE A 30 0.81 -13.10 6.63
C ILE A 30 -0.32 -13.37 7.63
N LEU A 31 -0.46 -12.51 8.64
CA LEU A 31 -1.53 -12.65 9.64
C LEU A 31 -2.92 -12.53 9.02
N SER A 32 -3.14 -11.57 8.13
CA SER A 32 -4.43 -11.41 7.44
C SER A 32 -4.74 -12.64 6.57
N GLY A 33 -3.75 -13.19 5.88
CA GLY A 33 -3.88 -14.43 5.12
C GLY A 33 -4.26 -15.62 5.99
N ILE A 34 -3.60 -15.80 7.14
CA ILE A 34 -3.89 -16.89 8.10
C ILE A 34 -5.30 -16.73 8.68
N LEU A 35 -5.66 -15.53 9.16
CA LEU A 35 -6.96 -15.28 9.78
C LEU A 35 -8.10 -15.54 8.79
N LEU A 36 -8.01 -15.03 7.57
CA LEU A 36 -9.02 -15.27 6.56
C LEU A 36 -9.10 -16.73 6.17
N GLY A 37 -7.98 -17.39 6.01
CA GLY A 37 -7.95 -18.82 5.74
C GLY A 37 -8.63 -19.64 6.84
N MET A 38 -8.38 -19.34 8.11
CA MET A 38 -9.04 -20.04 9.23
C MET A 38 -10.55 -19.79 9.26
N ILE A 39 -11.00 -18.58 8.98
CA ILE A 39 -12.43 -18.23 8.94
C ILE A 39 -13.16 -18.98 7.81
N TYR A 40 -12.51 -19.15 6.67
CA TYR A 40 -13.15 -19.70 5.47
C TYR A 40 -12.85 -21.19 5.22
N GLN A 41 -11.95 -21.80 5.99
CA GLN A 41 -11.55 -23.20 5.84
C GLN A 41 -12.73 -24.17 5.89
N ASN A 42 -13.77 -23.88 6.65
CA ASN A 42 -14.97 -24.72 6.83
C ASN A 42 -16.10 -24.42 5.82
N ARG A 43 -15.92 -23.49 4.91
CA ARG A 43 -16.95 -23.17 3.92
C ARG A 43 -16.63 -23.83 2.59
N SER A 44 -17.56 -24.61 2.06
CA SER A 44 -17.41 -25.43 0.85
C SER A 44 -17.36 -24.64 -0.48
N ILE A 45 -17.28 -23.33 -0.45
CA ILE A 45 -17.29 -22.47 -1.63
C ILE A 45 -15.83 -22.07 -1.95
N LYS A 46 -15.16 -22.87 -2.78
CA LYS A 46 -13.76 -22.65 -3.19
C LYS A 46 -13.55 -21.27 -3.83
N ASP A 47 -14.50 -20.78 -4.61
CA ASP A 47 -14.40 -19.49 -5.28
C ASP A 47 -14.47 -18.32 -4.29
N PHE A 48 -15.26 -18.43 -3.22
CA PHE A 48 -15.39 -17.40 -2.20
C PHE A 48 -14.09 -17.17 -1.43
N ILE A 49 -13.34 -18.24 -1.19
CA ILE A 49 -12.02 -18.15 -0.56
C ILE A 49 -11.07 -17.31 -1.41
N LEU A 50 -11.08 -17.51 -2.73
CA LEU A 50 -10.25 -16.75 -3.67
C LEU A 50 -10.60 -15.25 -3.63
N TYR A 51 -11.88 -14.90 -3.63
CA TYR A 51 -12.33 -13.50 -3.55
C TYR A 51 -11.95 -12.84 -2.21
N ALA A 52 -12.09 -13.56 -1.10
CA ALA A 52 -11.69 -13.06 0.22
C ALA A 52 -10.19 -12.74 0.29
N PHE A 53 -9.37 -13.58 -0.31
CA PHE A 53 -7.92 -13.37 -0.35
C PHE A 53 -7.50 -12.21 -1.25
N ILE A 54 -8.12 -12.07 -2.41
CA ILE A 54 -7.91 -10.91 -3.29
C ILE A 54 -8.31 -9.64 -2.54
N GLY A 55 -9.46 -9.63 -1.86
CA GLY A 55 -9.92 -8.51 -1.04
C GLY A 55 -8.93 -8.14 0.08
N ALA A 56 -8.42 -9.13 0.80
CA ALA A 56 -7.40 -8.90 1.83
C ALA A 56 -6.09 -8.35 1.25
N GLY A 57 -5.65 -8.88 0.11
CA GLY A 57 -4.48 -8.40 -0.59
C GLY A 57 -4.63 -6.94 -1.02
N ILE A 58 -5.79 -6.56 -1.57
CA ILE A 58 -6.10 -5.18 -1.95
C ILE A 58 -6.15 -4.27 -0.70
N SER A 59 -6.75 -4.73 0.39
CA SER A 59 -6.81 -3.96 1.65
C SER A 59 -5.43 -3.72 2.25
N THR A 60 -4.55 -4.72 2.23
CA THR A 60 -3.16 -4.55 2.70
C THR A 60 -2.37 -3.62 1.80
N PHE A 61 -2.60 -3.67 0.49
CA PHE A 61 -1.99 -2.78 -0.49
C PHE A 61 -2.48 -1.33 -0.30
N TRP A 62 -3.79 -1.14 -0.13
CA TRP A 62 -4.39 0.15 0.22
C TRP A 62 -3.77 0.74 1.50
N GLY A 63 -3.77 -0.03 2.59
CA GLY A 63 -3.18 0.39 3.86
C GLY A 63 -1.73 0.82 3.71
N SER A 64 -0.91 0.06 2.94
CA SER A 64 0.49 0.40 2.74
C SER A 64 0.70 1.73 2.00
N ILE A 65 -0.18 2.10 1.07
CA ILE A 65 -0.09 3.36 0.34
C ILE A 65 -0.63 4.53 1.17
N CYS A 66 -1.84 4.40 1.72
CA CYS A 66 -2.50 5.47 2.45
C CYS A 66 -1.78 5.80 3.76
N PHE A 67 -1.52 4.81 4.61
CA PHE A 67 -0.82 5.01 5.88
C PHE A 67 0.61 5.51 5.67
N SER A 68 1.30 4.97 4.68
CA SER A 68 2.66 5.38 4.38
C SER A 68 2.70 6.82 3.87
N SER A 69 1.81 7.20 2.95
CA SER A 69 1.77 8.57 2.42
C SER A 69 1.42 9.59 3.50
N ALA A 70 0.46 9.28 4.37
CA ALA A 70 0.10 10.14 5.49
C ALA A 70 1.22 10.24 6.53
N SER A 71 1.79 9.11 6.94
CA SER A 71 2.90 9.05 7.90
C SER A 71 4.14 9.79 7.39
N ASP A 72 4.39 9.76 6.08
CA ASP A 72 5.51 10.48 5.48
C ASP A 72 5.29 11.99 5.51
N MET A 73 4.08 12.46 5.22
CA MET A 73 3.75 13.89 5.29
C MET A 73 3.78 14.40 6.74
N ASP A 74 3.27 13.62 7.68
CA ASP A 74 3.30 13.96 9.11
C ASP A 74 4.74 14.10 9.61
N ARG A 75 5.60 13.15 9.25
CA ARG A 75 7.01 13.18 9.61
C ARG A 75 7.75 14.40 9.02
N GLU A 76 7.51 14.75 7.76
CA GLU A 76 8.12 15.93 7.14
C GLU A 76 7.69 17.22 7.86
N LYS A 77 6.44 17.28 8.33
CA LYS A 77 5.96 18.39 9.16
C LYS A 77 6.66 18.42 10.52
N TRP A 78 6.77 17.27 11.20
CA TRP A 78 7.41 17.17 12.50
C TRP A 78 8.92 17.48 12.45
N MET A 79 9.61 17.07 11.40
CA MET A 79 11.03 17.36 11.19
C MET A 79 11.29 18.78 10.71
N GLY A 80 10.25 19.57 10.36
CA GLY A 80 10.42 20.90 9.80
C GLY A 80 11.06 20.91 8.40
N THR A 81 11.08 19.76 7.71
CA THR A 81 11.68 19.63 6.37
C THR A 81 10.73 20.03 5.24
N MET A 82 9.43 20.20 5.54
CA MET A 82 8.44 20.67 4.57
C MET A 82 8.87 21.95 3.83
N PRO A 83 9.35 23.04 4.47
CA PRO A 83 9.80 24.23 3.76
C PRO A 83 10.94 23.96 2.79
N MET A 84 11.86 23.06 3.13
CA MET A 84 12.96 22.66 2.25
C MET A 84 12.48 21.95 1.00
N ILE A 85 11.40 21.16 1.11
CA ILE A 85 10.80 20.46 -0.03
C ILE A 85 10.14 21.48 -0.97
N PHE A 86 9.47 22.51 -0.42
CA PHE A 86 8.83 23.56 -1.22
C PHE A 86 9.84 24.48 -1.91
N THR A 87 10.98 24.75 -1.28
CA THR A 87 12.05 25.61 -1.85
C THR A 87 13.02 24.84 -2.75
N SER A 88 12.83 23.53 -2.89
CA SER A 88 13.64 22.69 -3.76
C SER A 88 13.50 23.12 -5.23
N PRO A 89 14.58 23.11 -6.03
CA PRO A 89 14.51 23.35 -7.46
C PRO A 89 13.72 22.29 -8.23
N ILE A 90 13.40 21.19 -7.57
CA ILE A 90 12.57 20.13 -8.09
C ILE A 90 11.15 20.38 -7.61
N GLY A 91 10.18 20.46 -8.54
CA GLY A 91 8.78 20.68 -8.18
C GLY A 91 8.30 19.69 -7.11
N PHE A 92 7.61 20.23 -6.10
CA PHE A 92 7.03 19.48 -4.97
C PHE A 92 6.26 18.22 -5.41
N GLU A 93 5.50 18.33 -6.49
CA GLU A 93 4.72 17.23 -7.09
C GLU A 93 5.59 16.03 -7.48
N ASN A 94 6.77 16.28 -8.06
CA ASN A 94 7.69 15.23 -8.49
C ASN A 94 8.28 14.47 -7.30
N ILE A 95 8.51 15.17 -6.18
CA ILE A 95 9.04 14.57 -4.96
C ILE A 95 7.98 13.67 -4.32
N ILE A 96 6.75 14.18 -4.20
CA ILE A 96 5.63 13.39 -3.65
C ILE A 96 5.33 12.18 -4.53
N PHE A 97 5.27 12.37 -5.84
CA PHE A 97 5.03 11.28 -6.77
C PHE A 97 6.10 10.19 -6.64
N GLY A 98 7.37 10.57 -6.51
CA GLY A 98 8.46 9.63 -6.26
C GLY A 98 8.31 8.87 -4.93
N LYS A 99 7.87 9.54 -3.88
CA LYS A 99 7.60 8.90 -2.58
C LYS A 99 6.46 7.89 -2.67
N ILE A 100 5.37 8.24 -3.33
CA ILE A 100 4.22 7.33 -3.54
C ILE A 100 4.64 6.11 -4.35
N LEU A 101 5.44 6.28 -5.42
CA LEU A 101 5.98 5.15 -6.18
C LEU A 101 6.83 4.22 -5.32
N GLY A 102 7.64 4.76 -4.42
CA GLY A 102 8.43 3.95 -3.48
C GLY A 102 7.56 3.14 -2.52
N ASN A 103 6.48 3.73 -2.01
CA ASN A 103 5.52 3.06 -1.14
C ASN A 103 4.68 2.02 -1.89
N THR A 104 4.30 2.32 -3.13
CA THR A 104 3.58 1.38 -4.01
C THR A 104 4.40 0.12 -4.28
N PHE A 105 5.71 0.24 -4.45
CA PHE A 105 6.59 -0.91 -4.61
C PHE A 105 6.51 -1.85 -3.40
N TRP A 106 6.56 -1.32 -2.18
CA TRP A 106 6.42 -2.11 -0.96
C TRP A 106 5.02 -2.69 -0.79
N GLY A 107 3.99 -1.95 -1.20
CA GLY A 107 2.61 -2.44 -1.23
C GLY A 107 2.43 -3.64 -2.16
N MET A 108 3.02 -3.59 -3.36
CA MET A 108 3.03 -4.73 -4.28
C MET A 108 3.73 -5.95 -3.69
N PHE A 109 4.83 -5.73 -2.99
CA PHE A 109 5.55 -6.81 -2.30
C PHE A 109 4.67 -7.44 -1.21
N SER A 110 3.98 -6.62 -0.42
CA SER A 110 3.01 -7.08 0.60
C SER A 110 1.86 -7.88 -0.01
N PHE A 111 1.31 -7.42 -1.14
CA PHE A 111 0.28 -8.14 -1.89
C PHE A 111 0.79 -9.51 -2.38
N GLY A 112 2.00 -9.57 -2.93
CA GLY A 112 2.64 -10.81 -3.34
C GLY A 112 2.88 -11.78 -2.18
N LEU A 113 3.30 -11.28 -1.02
CA LEU A 113 3.44 -12.09 0.20
C LEU A 113 2.11 -12.68 0.66
N ASN A 114 1.02 -11.91 0.63
CA ASN A 114 -0.31 -12.39 0.96
C ASN A 114 -0.72 -13.55 0.04
N MET A 115 -0.56 -13.38 -1.28
CA MET A 115 -0.83 -14.42 -2.27
C MET A 115 -0.01 -15.69 -2.03
N LEU A 116 1.27 -15.52 -1.69
CA LEU A 116 2.18 -16.64 -1.43
C LEU A 116 1.79 -17.40 -0.15
N THR A 117 1.42 -16.68 0.91
CA THR A 117 0.95 -17.27 2.18
C THR A 117 -0.29 -18.12 1.96
N VAL A 118 -1.24 -17.62 1.18
CA VAL A 118 -2.48 -18.33 0.86
C VAL A 118 -2.20 -19.61 0.07
N LYS A 119 -1.37 -19.51 -0.94
CA LYS A 119 -0.99 -20.66 -1.76
C LYS A 119 -0.29 -21.75 -0.94
N THR A 120 0.60 -21.38 -0.02
CA THR A 120 1.40 -22.34 0.74
C THR A 120 0.63 -22.98 1.90
N LEU A 121 -0.19 -22.22 2.61
CA LEU A 121 -0.89 -22.71 3.79
C LEU A 121 -2.18 -23.47 3.45
N PHE A 122 -2.89 -23.03 2.42
CA PHE A 122 -4.22 -23.58 2.09
C PHE A 122 -4.23 -24.44 0.85
N ASN A 123 -3.07 -24.65 0.18
CA ASN A 123 -2.94 -25.46 -1.04
C ASN A 123 -3.99 -25.09 -2.13
N ILE A 124 -4.34 -23.80 -2.21
CA ILE A 124 -5.31 -23.31 -3.17
C ILE A 124 -4.60 -23.19 -4.53
N ASN A 125 -5.04 -23.99 -5.48
CA ASN A 125 -4.61 -23.84 -6.86
C ASN A 125 -5.23 -22.59 -7.47
N ILE A 126 -4.44 -21.52 -7.51
CA ILE A 126 -4.83 -20.28 -8.19
C ILE A 126 -4.66 -20.54 -9.69
N VAL A 127 -5.76 -20.95 -10.34
CA VAL A 127 -5.77 -21.16 -11.80
C VAL A 127 -6.13 -19.82 -12.44
N PHE A 128 -5.14 -19.19 -13.05
CA PHE A 128 -5.41 -18.00 -13.88
C PHE A 128 -5.96 -18.46 -15.24
N SER A 129 -7.24 -18.23 -15.49
CA SER A 129 -7.86 -18.54 -16.78
C SER A 129 -7.19 -17.79 -17.93
N ASN A 130 -6.78 -16.54 -17.71
CA ASN A 130 -6.04 -15.72 -18.66
C ASN A 130 -5.00 -14.85 -17.93
N PHE A 131 -3.74 -15.23 -18.05
CA PHE A 131 -2.62 -14.52 -17.40
C PHE A 131 -2.48 -13.07 -17.86
N LEU A 132 -2.79 -12.79 -19.11
CA LEU A 132 -2.71 -11.44 -19.68
C LEU A 132 -3.74 -10.49 -19.05
N TYR A 133 -4.98 -10.95 -18.85
CA TYR A 133 -6.00 -10.16 -18.13
C TYR A 133 -5.61 -9.90 -16.66
N PHE A 134 -5.01 -10.88 -16.01
CA PHE A 134 -4.54 -10.71 -14.63
C PHE A 134 -3.49 -9.59 -14.53
N ILE A 135 -2.51 -9.58 -15.44
CA ILE A 135 -1.48 -8.52 -15.49
C ILE A 135 -2.14 -7.16 -15.75
N LEU A 136 -3.06 -7.06 -16.69
CA LEU A 136 -3.73 -5.82 -17.05
C LEU A 136 -4.54 -5.26 -15.88
N ILE A 137 -5.33 -6.10 -15.20
CA ILE A 137 -6.12 -5.70 -14.02
C ILE A 137 -5.20 -5.24 -12.88
N THR A 138 -4.11 -5.97 -12.62
CA THR A 138 -3.14 -5.61 -11.58
C THR A 138 -2.48 -4.26 -11.90
N LEU A 139 -2.15 -4.01 -13.16
CA LEU A 139 -1.56 -2.75 -13.59
C LEU A 139 -2.53 -1.57 -13.44
N LEU A 140 -3.80 -1.76 -13.83
CA LEU A 140 -4.86 -0.77 -13.60
C LEU A 140 -5.08 -0.49 -12.11
N MET A 141 -5.07 -1.53 -11.28
CA MET A 141 -5.16 -1.40 -9.82
C MET A 141 -4.01 -0.55 -9.27
N ILE A 142 -2.77 -0.78 -9.71
CA ILE A 142 -1.60 -0.01 -9.29
C ILE A 142 -1.75 1.46 -9.67
N ILE A 143 -2.14 1.75 -10.91
CA ILE A 143 -2.34 3.13 -11.39
C ILE A 143 -3.42 3.83 -10.56
N SER A 144 -4.54 3.17 -10.33
CA SER A 144 -5.64 3.69 -9.50
C SER A 144 -5.17 4.02 -8.08
N MET A 145 -4.42 3.11 -7.45
CA MET A 145 -3.89 3.30 -6.10
C MET A 145 -2.85 4.43 -6.01
N ILE A 146 -2.02 4.60 -7.03
CA ILE A 146 -1.08 5.74 -7.10
C ILE A 146 -1.87 7.06 -7.19
N ALA A 147 -2.92 7.12 -8.01
CA ALA A 147 -3.75 8.33 -8.15
C ALA A 147 -4.41 8.69 -6.81
N VAL A 148 -4.99 7.71 -6.12
CA VAL A 148 -5.59 7.92 -4.79
C VAL A 148 -4.53 8.33 -3.77
N GLY A 149 -3.37 7.67 -3.75
CA GLY A 149 -2.24 8.02 -2.88
C GLY A 149 -1.79 9.48 -3.08
N PHE A 150 -1.79 9.96 -4.34
CA PHE A 150 -1.45 11.33 -4.65
C PHE A 150 -2.51 12.33 -4.14
N MET A 151 -3.80 12.02 -4.31
CA MET A 151 -4.88 12.82 -3.73
C MET A 151 -4.78 12.89 -2.20
N MET A 152 -4.55 11.75 -1.55
CA MET A 152 -4.38 11.67 -0.10
C MET A 152 -3.17 12.47 0.38
N ALA A 153 -2.02 12.35 -0.28
CA ALA A 153 -0.84 13.15 0.05
C ALA A 153 -1.13 14.66 -0.02
N GLY A 154 -1.89 15.12 -1.03
CA GLY A 154 -2.35 16.50 -1.14
C GLY A 154 -3.23 16.93 0.03
N LEU A 155 -4.23 16.12 0.39
CA LEU A 155 -5.10 16.39 1.54
C LEU A 155 -4.33 16.45 2.87
N PHE A 156 -3.37 15.53 3.06
CA PHE A 156 -2.55 15.50 4.27
C PHE A 156 -1.56 16.65 4.37
N THR A 157 -1.11 17.22 3.25
CA THR A 157 -0.29 18.44 3.29
C THR A 157 -1.07 19.63 3.82
N LEU A 158 -2.36 19.73 3.51
CA LEU A 158 -3.25 20.82 3.93
C LEU A 158 -3.78 20.65 5.37
N SER A 159 -3.93 19.42 5.83
CA SER A 159 -4.52 19.14 7.14
C SER A 159 -3.52 19.30 8.28
N ARG A 160 -3.99 19.93 9.38
CA ARG A 160 -3.23 20.00 10.64
C ARG A 160 -3.39 18.76 11.51
N LYS A 161 -4.47 17.97 11.30
CA LYS A 161 -4.78 16.76 12.09
C LYS A 161 -4.87 15.53 11.19
N ILE A 162 -3.71 15.10 10.71
CA ILE A 162 -3.59 13.98 9.76
C ILE A 162 -4.17 12.68 10.33
N SER A 163 -3.93 12.39 11.62
CA SER A 163 -4.41 11.18 12.28
C SER A 163 -5.94 11.03 12.29
N VAL A 164 -6.65 12.15 12.48
CA VAL A 164 -8.13 12.15 12.44
C VAL A 164 -8.63 11.87 11.03
N LEU A 165 -8.01 12.50 10.04
CA LEU A 165 -8.37 12.32 8.62
C LEU A 165 -8.13 10.88 8.16
N MET A 166 -7.03 10.26 8.60
CA MET A 166 -6.75 8.85 8.31
C MET A 166 -7.86 7.95 8.82
N ASN A 167 -8.26 8.10 10.08
CA ASN A 167 -9.31 7.27 10.66
C ASN A 167 -10.65 7.44 9.95
N VAL A 168 -11.01 8.68 9.57
CA VAL A 168 -12.27 8.96 8.84
C VAL A 168 -12.29 8.30 7.46
N ILE A 169 -11.15 8.16 6.81
CA ILE A 169 -11.05 7.56 5.47
C ILE A 169 -10.99 6.02 5.55
N ASP A 170 -10.29 5.48 6.55
CA ASP A 170 -10.12 4.03 6.68
C ASP A 170 -11.42 3.32 7.10
N TYR A 171 -12.20 3.92 8.02
CA TYR A 171 -13.43 3.28 8.51
C TYR A 171 -14.43 2.88 7.42
N PRO A 172 -14.75 3.72 6.42
CA PRO A 172 -15.69 3.36 5.36
C PRO A 172 -15.17 2.31 4.38
N ILE A 173 -13.85 2.09 4.32
CA ILE A 173 -13.23 1.17 3.36
C ILE A 173 -13.09 -0.23 3.95
N ILE A 174 -12.98 -0.31 5.29
CA ILE A 174 -12.85 -1.59 6.00
C ILE A 174 -14.22 -2.20 6.31
N MET A 175 -15.30 -1.40 6.36
CA MET A 175 -16.68 -1.88 6.48
C MET A 175 -17.25 -2.36 5.14
#